data_b42a8d7b5fa5b94e69894e1f2d5a9a00
#
_entry.id   b42a8d7b5fa5b94e69894e1f2d5a9a00
#
_cell.length_a   1.000
_cell.length_b   1.000
_cell.length_c   1.000
_cell.angle_alpha   90.00
_cell.angle_beta   90.00
_cell.angle_gamma   90.00
#
_symmetry.space_group_name_H-M   'P 1'
#
loop_
_entity.id
_entity.type
_entity.pdbx_description
1 polymer ?
#
loop_
_entity_poly.entity_id
_entity_poly.type
_entity_poly.pdbx_seq_one_letter_code
_entity_poly.pdbx_strand_id
1 'polypeptide(L)'
;MGYQYDTLIYNVRIASMQDNELPYGELPPHAIAIKDGKIAALLPCDDSLDDVFEQAKSVIDATTLIPQNEGSTPKHPWLLPGFIDCHTHLVYGGNRAEEFEMRLQGASYVDIAQRGGGIKGTVEKTRCSDENTLLHTAIKRAKRLCEEGVTTIEVKSGYGLDLDTEVRMLRVAKSLEQHLPVSIQTTYLGAHALPNEFADDSEGYIDFICNEALPHIASQNLADAVDVFCETIGFSTSQTERVFSCAQQHALPIKAHVEQLSDSKGAVLAAKYGALSVDHIEYLADSDIPLLAQSGTVAVLLPGAFYYLSEVQKPPVDALRAHNVPMALATDFNPGSSPLASILTAINMGCVLFQLTPEEALRGATAHAA
;
A
#
# COMPACT_ATOMS: atom_id res chain seq x y z
N MET A 1 38.74 19.53 0.11
CA MET A 1 37.88 19.17 1.24
C MET A 1 36.54 18.73 0.64
N GLY A 2 35.95 17.62 1.12
CA GLY A 2 34.66 17.18 0.61
C GLY A 2 33.52 17.99 1.28
N TYR A 3 32.41 18.15 0.59
CA TYR A 3 31.20 18.74 1.18
C TYR A 3 30.64 17.85 2.30
N GLN A 4 30.15 18.48 3.37
CA GLN A 4 29.52 17.77 4.48
C GLN A 4 28.15 17.22 4.04
N TYR A 5 27.41 17.97 3.20
CA TYR A 5 26.10 17.62 2.69
C TYR A 5 26.09 17.58 1.16
N ASP A 6 25.26 16.71 0.59
CA ASP A 6 25.06 16.67 -0.85
C ASP A 6 24.07 17.75 -1.30
N THR A 7 23.00 17.95 -0.51
CA THR A 7 21.97 18.95 -0.80
C THR A 7 21.46 19.59 0.50
N LEU A 8 21.26 20.88 0.46
CA LEU A 8 20.55 21.65 1.48
C LEU A 8 19.31 22.29 0.85
N ILE A 9 18.13 22.09 1.47
CA ILE A 9 16.87 22.70 1.05
C ILE A 9 16.43 23.64 2.16
N TYR A 10 16.22 24.92 1.84
CA TYR A 10 15.81 25.94 2.80
C TYR A 10 14.60 26.75 2.31
N ASN A 11 14.09 27.68 3.10
CA ASN A 11 12.87 28.43 2.82
C ASN A 11 11.64 27.53 2.60
N VAL A 12 11.50 26.49 3.40
CA VAL A 12 10.45 25.50 3.33
C VAL A 12 9.73 25.40 4.68
N ARG A 13 8.42 25.16 4.66
CA ARG A 13 7.65 24.73 5.84
C ARG A 13 7.68 23.19 5.88
N ILE A 14 7.92 22.62 7.05
CA ILE A 14 8.03 21.16 7.19
C ILE A 14 6.83 20.61 7.95
N ALA A 15 6.06 19.76 7.30
CA ALA A 15 5.05 18.92 7.91
C ALA A 15 5.65 17.52 8.08
N SER A 16 6.22 17.22 9.24
CA SER A 16 6.99 16.00 9.47
C SER A 16 6.11 14.75 9.60
N MET A 17 4.82 14.91 9.81
CA MET A 17 3.85 13.85 10.16
C MET A 17 4.19 13.09 11.45
N GLN A 18 5.17 13.58 12.23
CA GLN A 18 5.48 13.03 13.56
C GLN A 18 4.46 13.51 14.59
N ASP A 19 4.28 12.73 15.64
CA ASP A 19 3.43 13.09 16.77
C ASP A 19 4.21 14.04 17.70
N ASN A 20 4.02 15.35 17.54
CA ASN A 20 4.66 16.42 18.32
C ASN A 20 3.65 17.44 18.86
N GLU A 21 2.38 17.05 18.98
CA GLU A 21 1.26 17.90 19.46
C GLU A 21 0.91 19.08 18.50
N LEU A 22 1.66 19.31 17.43
CA LEU A 22 1.34 20.31 16.42
C LEU A 22 0.63 19.69 15.22
N PRO A 23 -0.32 20.39 14.60
CA PRO A 23 -1.00 19.89 13.40
C PRO A 23 0.00 19.46 12.33
N TYR A 24 -0.22 18.29 11.72
CA TYR A 24 0.67 17.69 10.70
C TYR A 24 2.10 17.45 11.15
N GLY A 25 2.39 17.50 12.46
CA GLY A 25 3.76 17.45 12.96
C GLY A 25 4.62 18.61 12.46
N GLU A 26 4.04 19.83 12.33
CA GLU A 26 4.76 21.00 11.84
C GLU A 26 6.01 21.28 12.69
N LEU A 27 7.12 21.52 12.01
CA LEU A 27 8.36 21.95 12.66
C LEU A 27 8.53 23.46 12.55
N PRO A 28 9.21 24.09 13.54
CA PRO A 28 9.69 25.47 13.36
C PRO A 28 10.48 25.61 12.04
N PRO A 29 10.76 26.83 11.56
CA PRO A 29 11.55 27.03 10.34
C PRO A 29 12.90 26.30 10.42
N HIS A 30 13.05 25.29 9.55
CA HIS A 30 14.27 24.49 9.43
C HIS A 30 14.65 24.34 7.95
N ALA A 31 15.95 24.21 7.69
CA ALA A 31 16.45 23.66 6.45
C ALA A 31 16.69 22.16 6.59
N ILE A 32 16.59 21.42 5.50
CA ILE A 32 16.85 19.98 5.45
C ILE A 32 18.20 19.76 4.75
N ALA A 33 19.13 19.13 5.45
CA ALA A 33 20.41 18.70 4.90
C ALA A 33 20.35 17.20 4.54
N ILE A 34 20.74 16.87 3.30
CA ILE A 34 20.73 15.54 2.74
C ILE A 34 22.17 15.08 2.50
N LYS A 35 22.46 13.84 2.90
CA LYS A 35 23.76 13.17 2.64
C LYS A 35 23.50 11.70 2.31
N ASP A 36 24.13 11.24 1.22
CA ASP A 36 24.05 9.84 0.76
C ASP A 36 22.59 9.34 0.65
N GLY A 37 21.71 10.19 0.10
CA GLY A 37 20.29 9.89 -0.10
C GLY A 37 19.43 9.86 1.17
N LYS A 38 19.96 10.32 2.32
CA LYS A 38 19.25 10.34 3.61
C LYS A 38 19.19 11.75 4.17
N ILE A 39 18.16 12.02 4.98
CA ILE A 39 18.10 13.24 5.80
C ILE A 39 19.20 13.13 6.87
N ALA A 40 20.22 13.94 6.74
CA ALA A 40 21.37 13.95 7.64
C ALA A 40 21.14 14.88 8.84
N ALA A 41 20.44 16.01 8.63
CA ALA A 41 20.11 16.97 9.69
C ALA A 41 18.88 17.82 9.33
N LEU A 42 18.20 18.29 10.38
CA LEU A 42 17.28 19.42 10.34
C LEU A 42 17.99 20.59 11.03
N LEU A 43 18.18 21.69 10.32
CA LEU A 43 18.98 22.82 10.75
C LEU A 43 18.07 24.03 10.99
N PRO A 44 18.11 24.68 12.16
CA PRO A 44 17.34 25.89 12.38
C PRO A 44 17.65 26.97 11.32
N CYS A 45 16.63 27.68 10.85
CA CYS A 45 16.79 28.81 9.96
C CYS A 45 17.05 30.08 10.79
N ASP A 46 18.25 30.18 11.33
CA ASP A 46 18.79 31.34 12.05
C ASP A 46 20.06 31.87 11.37
N ASP A 47 20.73 32.82 11.97
CA ASP A 47 21.94 33.45 11.42
C ASP A 47 23.11 32.48 11.17
N SER A 48 23.05 31.26 11.72
CA SER A 48 24.08 30.23 11.50
C SER A 48 23.91 29.48 10.20
N LEU A 49 22.79 29.61 9.50
CA LEU A 49 22.50 28.86 8.27
C LEU A 49 23.43 29.26 7.12
N ASP A 50 23.89 30.52 7.07
CA ASP A 50 24.81 31.01 6.01
C ASP A 50 26.12 30.21 6.02
N ASP A 51 26.66 29.85 7.18
CA ASP A 51 27.87 29.04 7.31
C ASP A 51 27.67 27.62 6.76
N VAL A 52 26.44 27.11 6.72
CA VAL A 52 26.08 25.78 6.25
C VAL A 52 25.96 25.72 4.72
N PHE A 53 25.63 26.84 4.08
CA PHE A 53 25.55 26.88 2.60
C PHE A 53 26.86 26.46 1.94
N GLU A 54 28.00 26.89 2.50
CA GLU A 54 29.32 26.53 1.99
C GLU A 54 29.67 25.04 2.20
N GLN A 55 28.98 24.37 3.13
CA GLN A 55 29.18 22.97 3.44
C GLN A 55 28.37 22.02 2.56
N ALA A 56 27.42 22.54 1.75
CA ALA A 56 26.58 21.75 0.86
C ALA A 56 27.06 21.87 -0.59
N LYS A 57 27.06 20.71 -1.30
CA LYS A 57 27.39 20.66 -2.73
C LYS A 57 26.32 21.35 -3.59
N SER A 58 25.06 21.26 -3.19
CA SER A 58 23.91 21.90 -3.83
C SER A 58 23.04 22.57 -2.79
N VAL A 59 22.57 23.79 -3.07
CA VAL A 59 21.67 24.55 -2.20
C VAL A 59 20.42 24.90 -2.99
N ILE A 60 19.26 24.55 -2.47
CA ILE A 60 17.95 24.76 -3.09
C ILE A 60 17.14 25.73 -2.23
N ASP A 61 16.82 26.90 -2.79
CA ASP A 61 15.79 27.78 -2.25
C ASP A 61 14.41 27.24 -2.66
N ALA A 62 13.65 26.72 -1.73
CA ALA A 62 12.37 26.10 -2.02
C ALA A 62 11.32 27.10 -2.54
N THR A 63 11.48 28.39 -2.30
CA THR A 63 10.58 29.42 -2.87
C THR A 63 10.65 29.47 -4.39
N THR A 64 11.76 29.04 -4.99
CA THR A 64 11.93 28.98 -6.45
C THR A 64 11.16 27.83 -7.10
N LEU A 65 10.70 26.87 -6.31
CA LEU A 65 9.99 25.68 -6.80
C LEU A 65 8.47 25.92 -7.00
N ILE A 66 7.95 27.04 -6.50
CA ILE A 66 6.51 27.37 -6.61
C ILE A 66 6.32 28.76 -7.23
N PRO A 67 5.21 28.99 -7.95
CA PRO A 67 4.90 30.31 -8.48
C PRO A 67 4.79 31.37 -7.37
N GLN A 68 5.51 32.48 -7.51
CA GLN A 68 5.45 33.63 -6.64
C GLN A 68 4.64 34.75 -7.30
N ASN A 69 3.85 35.51 -6.54
CA ASN A 69 3.13 36.65 -7.05
C ASN A 69 4.01 37.90 -6.88
N GLU A 70 4.13 38.71 -7.93
CA GLU A 70 4.88 39.97 -7.87
C GLU A 70 4.33 40.91 -6.76
N GLY A 71 5.23 41.44 -5.94
CA GLY A 71 4.89 42.38 -4.86
C GLY A 71 4.24 41.75 -3.62
N SER A 72 4.13 40.43 -3.53
CA SER A 72 3.66 39.74 -2.32
C SER A 72 4.84 39.21 -1.49
N THR A 73 4.57 38.93 -0.18
CA THR A 73 5.52 38.19 0.65
C THR A 73 5.79 36.81 0.01
N PRO A 74 7.05 36.36 -0.09
CA PRO A 74 7.38 35.05 -0.65
C PRO A 74 6.60 33.95 0.05
N LYS A 75 5.98 33.06 -0.73
CA LYS A 75 5.32 31.87 -0.20
C LYS A 75 6.38 30.78 -0.01
N HIS A 76 6.38 30.16 1.14
CA HIS A 76 7.20 28.99 1.44
C HIS A 76 6.39 27.72 1.14
N PRO A 77 6.87 26.82 0.28
CA PRO A 77 6.17 25.55 0.03
C PRO A 77 6.22 24.65 1.26
N TRP A 78 5.25 23.74 1.35
CA TRP A 78 5.28 22.66 2.31
C TRP A 78 6.14 21.51 1.81
N LEU A 79 6.96 20.97 2.69
CA LEU A 79 7.69 19.72 2.50
C LEU A 79 7.07 18.67 3.40
N LEU A 80 6.71 17.54 2.80
CA LEU A 80 6.15 16.37 3.48
C LEU A 80 7.06 15.16 3.23
N PRO A 81 6.97 14.10 4.06
CA PRO A 81 7.50 12.79 3.68
C PRO A 81 6.91 12.35 2.34
N GLY A 82 7.68 11.61 1.54
CA GLY A 82 7.15 10.98 0.33
C GLY A 82 5.97 10.07 0.67
N PHE A 83 4.97 10.02 -0.19
CA PHE A 83 3.82 9.14 0.02
C PHE A 83 4.22 7.67 -0.09
N ILE A 84 3.51 6.85 0.65
CA ILE A 84 3.63 5.39 0.64
C ILE A 84 2.27 4.83 0.24
N ASP A 85 2.23 4.07 -0.85
CA ASP A 85 1.07 3.27 -1.21
C ASP A 85 1.27 1.84 -0.69
N CYS A 86 0.72 1.57 0.50
CA CYS A 86 1.01 0.33 1.25
C CYS A 86 0.12 -0.86 0.88
N HIS A 87 -0.69 -0.73 -0.20
CA HIS A 87 -1.54 -1.82 -0.66
C HIS A 87 -1.86 -1.67 -2.15
N THR A 88 -1.16 -2.43 -3.00
CA THR A 88 -1.44 -2.48 -4.44
C THR A 88 -1.29 -3.88 -5.02
N HIS A 89 -1.94 -4.11 -6.17
CA HIS A 89 -1.82 -5.32 -6.97
C HIS A 89 -1.43 -4.96 -8.41
N LEU A 90 -0.44 -4.08 -8.59
CA LEU A 90 -0.14 -3.48 -9.90
C LEU A 90 0.45 -4.43 -10.94
N VAL A 91 0.93 -5.63 -10.57
CA VAL A 91 1.47 -6.61 -11.50
C VAL A 91 0.37 -7.57 -11.92
N TYR A 92 -0.21 -7.34 -13.09
CA TYR A 92 -1.24 -8.22 -13.66
C TYR A 92 -1.32 -8.09 -15.19
N GLY A 93 -1.82 -9.13 -15.86
CA GLY A 93 -2.12 -9.18 -17.28
C GLY A 93 -3.53 -8.68 -17.61
N GLY A 94 -3.68 -8.02 -18.76
CA GLY A 94 -4.97 -7.57 -19.26
C GLY A 94 -5.60 -6.41 -18.50
N ASN A 95 -6.93 -6.34 -18.53
CA ASN A 95 -7.77 -5.39 -17.78
C ASN A 95 -9.18 -5.98 -17.60
N ARG A 96 -10.03 -5.28 -16.84
CA ARG A 96 -11.42 -5.68 -16.55
C ARG A 96 -12.44 -4.58 -16.90
N ALA A 97 -12.13 -3.73 -17.89
CA ALA A 97 -13.00 -2.61 -18.29
C ALA A 97 -14.37 -3.09 -18.82
N GLU A 98 -14.39 -4.19 -19.58
CA GLU A 98 -15.64 -4.79 -20.07
C GLU A 98 -16.56 -5.27 -18.95
N GLU A 99 -15.99 -5.82 -17.87
CA GLU A 99 -16.76 -6.25 -16.71
C GLU A 99 -17.42 -5.07 -15.97
N PHE A 100 -16.73 -3.93 -15.92
CA PHE A 100 -17.29 -2.71 -15.35
C PHE A 100 -18.53 -2.25 -16.16
N GLU A 101 -18.42 -2.24 -17.48
CA GLU A 101 -19.55 -1.91 -18.35
C GLU A 101 -20.71 -2.90 -18.17
N MET A 102 -20.42 -4.21 -18.12
CA MET A 102 -21.44 -5.25 -17.89
C MET A 102 -22.17 -5.05 -16.56
N ARG A 103 -21.46 -4.69 -15.47
CA ARG A 103 -22.08 -4.39 -14.17
C ARG A 103 -23.03 -3.19 -14.26
N LEU A 104 -22.62 -2.12 -14.93
CA LEU A 104 -23.47 -0.95 -15.13
C LEU A 104 -24.71 -1.25 -15.99
N GLN A 105 -24.63 -2.26 -16.87
CA GLN A 105 -25.75 -2.78 -17.66
C GLN A 105 -26.62 -3.78 -16.87
N GLY A 106 -26.32 -4.04 -15.60
CA GLY A 106 -27.09 -4.89 -14.71
C GLY A 106 -26.70 -6.37 -14.69
N ALA A 107 -25.54 -6.74 -15.28
CA ALA A 107 -25.05 -8.10 -15.20
C ALA A 107 -24.67 -8.44 -13.74
N SER A 108 -25.10 -9.60 -13.29
CA SER A 108 -24.74 -10.12 -11.97
C SER A 108 -23.30 -10.62 -11.94
N TYR A 109 -22.76 -10.80 -10.73
CA TYR A 109 -21.44 -11.43 -10.55
C TYR A 109 -21.37 -12.83 -11.22
N VAL A 110 -22.48 -13.59 -11.15
CA VAL A 110 -22.58 -14.93 -11.77
C VAL A 110 -22.49 -14.83 -13.30
N ASP A 111 -23.18 -13.85 -13.91
CA ASP A 111 -23.14 -13.65 -15.36
C ASP A 111 -21.71 -13.31 -15.84
N ILE A 112 -21.01 -12.49 -15.07
CA ILE A 112 -19.63 -12.10 -15.36
C ILE A 112 -18.69 -13.34 -15.23
N ALA A 113 -18.84 -14.09 -14.13
CA ALA A 113 -18.05 -15.30 -13.90
C ALA A 113 -18.25 -16.36 -14.99
N GLN A 114 -19.51 -16.57 -15.44
CA GLN A 114 -19.81 -17.53 -16.52
C GLN A 114 -19.20 -17.14 -17.87
N ARG A 115 -18.91 -15.85 -18.07
CA ARG A 115 -18.22 -15.35 -19.27
C ARG A 115 -16.69 -15.34 -19.12
N GLY A 116 -16.15 -15.99 -18.09
CA GLY A 116 -14.70 -16.05 -17.82
C GLY A 116 -14.14 -14.77 -17.20
N GLY A 117 -15.00 -13.94 -16.63
CA GLY A 117 -14.60 -12.72 -15.90
C GLY A 117 -14.24 -12.99 -14.44
N GLY A 118 -14.13 -11.90 -13.68
CA GLY A 118 -13.72 -11.96 -12.29
C GLY A 118 -12.21 -12.15 -12.11
N ILE A 119 -11.81 -12.56 -10.91
CA ILE A 119 -10.40 -12.80 -10.60
C ILE A 119 -9.81 -13.89 -11.51
N LYS A 120 -10.59 -14.91 -11.86
CA LYS A 120 -10.15 -16.02 -12.75
C LYS A 120 -9.70 -15.51 -14.12
N GLY A 121 -10.41 -14.54 -14.70
CA GLY A 121 -10.02 -13.93 -15.97
C GLY A 121 -8.72 -13.13 -15.87
N THR A 122 -8.47 -12.47 -14.74
CA THR A 122 -7.18 -11.81 -14.48
C THR A 122 -6.05 -12.83 -14.32
N VAL A 123 -6.29 -13.93 -13.59
CA VAL A 123 -5.33 -15.02 -13.42
C VAL A 123 -4.93 -15.61 -14.78
N GLU A 124 -5.89 -15.96 -15.62
CA GLU A 124 -5.62 -16.49 -16.96
C GLU A 124 -4.76 -15.55 -17.79
N LYS A 125 -5.13 -14.27 -17.86
CA LYS A 125 -4.38 -13.24 -18.61
C LYS A 125 -2.98 -13.03 -18.05
N THR A 126 -2.81 -13.12 -16.72
CA THR A 126 -1.49 -12.97 -16.06
C THR A 126 -0.60 -14.18 -16.34
N ARG A 127 -1.13 -15.39 -16.25
CA ARG A 127 -0.42 -16.65 -16.59
C ARG A 127 0.04 -16.66 -18.06
N CYS A 128 -0.79 -16.16 -18.98
CA CYS A 128 -0.47 -16.07 -20.41
C CYS A 128 0.50 -14.93 -20.74
N SER A 129 0.75 -13.99 -19.85
CA SER A 129 1.65 -12.86 -20.08
C SER A 129 3.10 -13.24 -19.75
N ASP A 130 4.03 -12.89 -20.65
CA ASP A 130 5.45 -12.99 -20.37
C ASP A 130 5.93 -11.89 -19.37
N GLU A 131 7.11 -12.07 -18.83
CA GLU A 131 7.70 -11.16 -17.84
C GLU A 131 7.86 -9.73 -18.37
N ASN A 132 8.27 -9.57 -19.64
CA ASN A 132 8.45 -8.26 -20.26
C ASN A 132 7.11 -7.52 -20.42
N THR A 133 6.05 -8.22 -20.79
CA THR A 133 4.70 -7.65 -20.90
C THR A 133 4.18 -7.20 -19.55
N LEU A 134 4.34 -8.02 -18.51
CA LEU A 134 3.97 -7.67 -17.12
C LEU A 134 4.76 -6.46 -16.64
N LEU A 135 6.08 -6.46 -16.83
CA LEU A 135 6.95 -5.35 -16.45
C LEU A 135 6.58 -4.04 -17.13
N HIS A 136 6.40 -4.06 -18.46
CA HIS A 136 6.05 -2.86 -19.22
C HIS A 136 4.73 -2.22 -18.74
N THR A 137 3.73 -3.05 -18.41
CA THR A 137 2.45 -2.55 -17.91
C THR A 137 2.54 -2.09 -16.46
N ALA A 138 3.31 -2.79 -15.62
CA ALA A 138 3.54 -2.42 -14.22
C ALA A 138 4.31 -1.09 -14.11
N ILE A 139 5.34 -0.85 -14.94
CA ILE A 139 6.04 0.44 -15.00
C ILE A 139 5.08 1.59 -15.28
N LYS A 140 4.16 1.44 -16.25
CA LYS A 140 3.18 2.49 -16.55
C LYS A 140 2.27 2.81 -15.37
N ARG A 141 1.83 1.78 -14.62
CA ARG A 141 0.97 1.93 -13.45
C ARG A 141 1.72 2.58 -12.29
N ALA A 142 2.90 2.06 -11.94
CA ALA A 142 3.73 2.60 -10.86
C ALA A 142 4.17 4.04 -11.14
N LYS A 143 4.49 4.37 -12.40
CA LYS A 143 4.86 5.73 -12.80
C LYS A 143 3.76 6.75 -12.47
N ARG A 144 2.48 6.41 -12.63
CA ARG A 144 1.36 7.30 -12.27
C ARG A 144 1.35 7.64 -10.78
N LEU A 145 1.64 6.67 -9.92
CA LEU A 145 1.76 6.89 -8.48
C LEU A 145 2.99 7.74 -8.16
N CYS A 146 4.14 7.46 -8.77
CA CYS A 146 5.36 8.27 -8.60
C CYS A 146 5.18 9.73 -9.02
N GLU A 147 4.40 10.00 -10.09
CA GLU A 147 4.08 11.37 -10.55
C GLU A 147 3.30 12.19 -9.52
N GLU A 148 2.64 11.53 -8.56
CA GLU A 148 1.94 12.17 -7.44
C GLU A 148 2.78 12.22 -6.14
N GLY A 149 4.05 11.83 -6.18
CA GLY A 149 4.95 11.88 -5.03
C GLY A 149 5.01 10.60 -4.19
N VAL A 150 4.53 9.47 -4.72
CA VAL A 150 4.72 8.16 -4.07
C VAL A 150 6.18 7.75 -4.24
N THR A 151 6.83 7.45 -3.12
CA THR A 151 8.25 7.06 -3.04
C THR A 151 8.44 5.62 -2.60
N THR A 152 7.39 4.98 -2.08
CA THR A 152 7.39 3.56 -1.69
C THR A 152 6.05 2.94 -2.09
N ILE A 153 6.09 1.77 -2.72
CA ILE A 153 4.90 1.04 -3.16
C ILE A 153 5.01 -0.41 -2.66
N GLU A 154 3.99 -0.86 -1.97
CA GLU A 154 3.81 -2.29 -1.71
C GLU A 154 3.11 -2.92 -2.90
N VAL A 155 3.68 -4.02 -3.41
CA VAL A 155 3.15 -4.76 -4.56
C VAL A 155 2.89 -6.20 -4.18
N LYS A 156 1.62 -6.56 -4.17
CA LYS A 156 1.17 -7.93 -3.91
C LYS A 156 1.19 -8.75 -5.21
N SER A 157 1.59 -10.01 -5.11
CA SER A 157 1.29 -11.03 -6.13
C SER A 157 -0.18 -11.50 -6.02
N GLY A 158 -0.53 -12.72 -6.39
CA GLY A 158 -1.87 -13.28 -6.16
C GLY A 158 -2.77 -13.32 -7.39
N TYR A 159 -2.22 -13.05 -8.58
CA TYR A 159 -2.88 -13.33 -9.86
C TYR A 159 -2.19 -14.43 -10.66
N GLY A 160 -1.22 -15.13 -10.06
CA GLY A 160 -0.64 -16.33 -10.63
C GLY A 160 -1.37 -17.57 -10.15
N LEU A 161 -1.46 -17.71 -8.85
CA LEU A 161 -2.03 -18.85 -8.11
C LEU A 161 -1.36 -20.18 -8.45
N ASP A 162 -0.21 -20.13 -9.13
CA ASP A 162 0.76 -21.21 -9.34
C ASP A 162 2.16 -20.68 -9.04
N LEU A 163 3.09 -21.60 -8.77
CA LEU A 163 4.44 -21.22 -8.33
C LEU A 163 5.18 -20.36 -9.36
N ASP A 164 5.18 -20.76 -10.61
CA ASP A 164 5.99 -20.11 -11.65
C ASP A 164 5.50 -18.68 -11.93
N THR A 165 4.17 -18.48 -11.95
CA THR A 165 3.59 -17.17 -12.22
C THR A 165 3.71 -16.25 -11.00
N GLU A 166 3.51 -16.75 -9.78
CA GLU A 166 3.71 -15.96 -8.55
C GLU A 166 5.16 -15.47 -8.44
N VAL A 167 6.14 -16.36 -8.67
CA VAL A 167 7.56 -16.01 -8.72
C VAL A 167 7.85 -14.95 -9.79
N ARG A 168 7.27 -15.11 -11.00
CA ARG A 168 7.40 -14.13 -12.08
C ARG A 168 6.82 -12.78 -11.69
N MET A 169 5.64 -12.72 -11.07
CA MET A 169 5.02 -11.50 -10.59
C MET A 169 5.89 -10.77 -9.56
N LEU A 170 6.42 -11.49 -8.56
CA LEU A 170 7.27 -10.92 -7.53
C LEU A 170 8.59 -10.40 -8.09
N ARG A 171 9.19 -11.11 -9.05
CA ARG A 171 10.41 -10.63 -9.78
C ARG A 171 10.13 -9.36 -10.55
N VAL A 172 9.02 -9.31 -11.28
CA VAL A 172 8.58 -8.10 -11.98
C VAL A 172 8.39 -6.95 -11.00
N ALA A 173 7.73 -7.17 -9.87
CA ALA A 173 7.55 -6.16 -8.86
C ALA A 173 8.89 -5.59 -8.37
N LYS A 174 9.83 -6.44 -7.93
CA LYS A 174 11.16 -6.01 -7.47
C LYS A 174 11.95 -5.27 -8.56
N SER A 175 11.78 -5.64 -9.82
CA SER A 175 12.51 -4.97 -10.91
C SER A 175 12.06 -3.53 -11.19
N LEU A 176 10.92 -3.08 -10.67
CA LEU A 176 10.42 -1.71 -10.83
C LEU A 176 11.42 -0.66 -10.27
N GLU A 177 12.16 -0.98 -9.21
CA GLU A 177 13.20 -0.11 -8.64
C GLU A 177 14.34 0.23 -9.63
N GLN A 178 14.56 -0.63 -10.62
CA GLN A 178 15.57 -0.40 -11.66
C GLN A 178 15.09 0.57 -12.75
N HIS A 179 13.78 0.83 -12.79
CA HIS A 179 13.14 1.63 -13.84
C HIS A 179 12.54 2.94 -13.34
N LEU A 180 12.24 3.04 -12.04
CA LEU A 180 11.58 4.18 -11.42
C LEU A 180 12.28 4.55 -10.10
N PRO A 181 12.27 5.83 -9.70
CA PRO A 181 12.83 6.28 -8.43
C PRO A 181 11.85 5.97 -7.27
N VAL A 182 11.62 4.70 -6.99
CA VAL A 182 10.65 4.22 -6.01
C VAL A 182 11.22 2.99 -5.29
N SER A 183 10.94 2.87 -4.00
CA SER A 183 11.23 1.64 -3.24
C SER A 183 10.04 0.69 -3.34
N ILE A 184 10.31 -0.59 -3.53
CA ILE A 184 9.28 -1.62 -3.67
C ILE A 184 9.34 -2.59 -2.48
N GLN A 185 8.19 -2.81 -1.85
CA GLN A 185 7.98 -3.89 -0.89
C GLN A 185 7.09 -4.95 -1.57
N THR A 186 7.53 -6.18 -1.55
CA THR A 186 6.81 -7.27 -2.23
C THR A 186 6.07 -8.14 -1.23
N THR A 187 4.80 -8.43 -1.51
CA THR A 187 3.96 -9.29 -0.68
C THR A 187 3.48 -10.51 -1.48
N TYR A 188 3.75 -11.70 -0.95
CA TYR A 188 3.21 -12.93 -1.52
C TYR A 188 1.76 -13.13 -1.08
N LEU A 189 0.84 -13.14 -2.04
CA LEU A 189 -0.60 -13.34 -1.83
C LEU A 189 -1.10 -14.56 -2.62
N GLY A 190 -0.45 -15.72 -2.49
CA GLY A 190 -0.92 -16.96 -3.12
C GLY A 190 -2.31 -17.37 -2.64
N ALA A 191 -2.63 -17.12 -1.38
CA ALA A 191 -3.97 -17.34 -0.82
C ALA A 191 -4.95 -16.18 -1.12
N HIS A 192 -5.06 -15.79 -2.40
CA HIS A 192 -5.97 -14.74 -2.88
C HIS A 192 -7.31 -15.32 -3.39
N ALA A 193 -7.24 -16.41 -4.12
CA ALA A 193 -8.41 -17.13 -4.60
C ALA A 193 -8.06 -18.60 -4.84
N LEU A 194 -9.06 -19.46 -4.95
CA LEU A 194 -8.86 -20.84 -5.28
C LEU A 194 -8.73 -21.01 -6.81
N PRO A 195 -7.57 -21.49 -7.32
CA PRO A 195 -7.39 -21.72 -8.75
C PRO A 195 -8.19 -22.94 -9.23
N ASN A 196 -8.42 -23.01 -10.55
CA ASN A 196 -9.27 -24.05 -11.13
C ASN A 196 -8.71 -25.48 -10.91
N GLU A 197 -7.40 -25.62 -10.80
CA GLU A 197 -6.71 -26.89 -10.55
C GLU A 197 -7.05 -27.49 -9.18
N PHE A 198 -7.49 -26.64 -8.24
CA PHE A 198 -7.90 -27.00 -6.89
C PHE A 198 -9.37 -26.65 -6.61
N ALA A 199 -10.24 -26.57 -7.62
CA ALA A 199 -11.61 -26.05 -7.50
C ALA A 199 -12.45 -26.70 -6.38
N ASP A 200 -12.21 -27.97 -6.07
CA ASP A 200 -12.91 -28.74 -5.04
C ASP A 200 -11.98 -29.18 -3.89
N ASP A 201 -10.75 -28.64 -3.83
CA ASP A 201 -9.73 -29.02 -2.85
C ASP A 201 -8.97 -27.80 -2.30
N SER A 202 -9.66 -26.98 -1.52
CA SER A 202 -9.06 -25.80 -0.90
C SER A 202 -7.99 -26.17 0.14
N GLU A 203 -8.11 -27.32 0.81
CA GLU A 203 -7.09 -27.78 1.76
C GLU A 203 -5.80 -28.20 1.05
N GLY A 204 -5.92 -28.92 -0.06
CA GLY A 204 -4.79 -29.29 -0.91
C GLY A 204 -4.09 -28.07 -1.49
N TYR A 205 -4.83 -26.98 -1.80
CA TYR A 205 -4.23 -25.73 -2.23
C TYR A 205 -3.44 -25.02 -1.10
N ILE A 206 -3.95 -25.03 0.12
CA ILE A 206 -3.21 -24.51 1.29
C ILE A 206 -1.97 -25.38 1.58
N ASP A 207 -2.07 -26.71 1.40
CA ASP A 207 -0.90 -27.60 1.49
C ASP A 207 0.17 -27.24 0.45
N PHE A 208 -0.22 -26.96 -0.81
CA PHE A 208 0.69 -26.49 -1.85
C PHE A 208 1.33 -25.13 -1.46
N ILE A 209 0.55 -24.17 -0.98
CA ILE A 209 1.08 -22.87 -0.52
C ILE A 209 2.11 -23.08 0.58
N CYS A 210 1.79 -23.85 1.63
CA CYS A 210 2.63 -23.96 2.81
C CYS A 210 3.86 -24.88 2.59
N ASN A 211 3.76 -25.92 1.77
CA ASN A 211 4.82 -26.92 1.62
C ASN A 211 5.71 -26.68 0.39
N GLU A 212 5.23 -25.95 -0.61
CA GLU A 212 5.94 -25.76 -1.87
C GLU A 212 6.17 -24.27 -2.20
N ALA A 213 5.09 -23.47 -2.37
CA ALA A 213 5.20 -22.14 -2.92
C ALA A 213 5.88 -21.15 -1.96
N LEU A 214 5.41 -21.04 -0.73
CA LEU A 214 5.94 -20.08 0.25
C LEU A 214 7.39 -20.41 0.64
N PRO A 215 7.78 -21.67 0.94
CA PRO A 215 9.18 -22.02 1.17
C PRO A 215 10.10 -21.68 -0.01
N HIS A 216 9.64 -21.90 -1.24
CA HIS A 216 10.41 -21.56 -2.43
C HIS A 216 10.62 -20.05 -2.57
N ILE A 217 9.54 -19.26 -2.44
CA ILE A 217 9.56 -17.78 -2.51
C ILE A 217 10.46 -17.20 -1.42
N ALA A 218 10.33 -17.70 -0.18
CA ALA A 218 11.15 -17.28 0.95
C ALA A 218 12.63 -17.57 0.70
N SER A 219 12.98 -18.78 0.20
CA SER A 219 14.36 -19.16 -0.09
C SER A 219 15.06 -18.29 -1.13
N GLN A 220 14.29 -17.65 -2.01
CA GLN A 220 14.79 -16.73 -3.03
C GLN A 220 14.70 -15.25 -2.61
N ASN A 221 14.25 -14.93 -1.40
CA ASN A 221 14.02 -13.58 -0.90
C ASN A 221 13.13 -12.75 -1.87
N LEU A 222 12.08 -13.38 -2.41
CA LEU A 222 11.19 -12.72 -3.37
C LEU A 222 10.03 -11.96 -2.71
N ALA A 223 9.70 -12.27 -1.46
CA ALA A 223 8.66 -11.59 -0.71
C ALA A 223 9.21 -10.99 0.58
N ASP A 224 8.75 -9.79 0.92
CA ASP A 224 9.05 -9.08 2.16
C ASP A 224 7.93 -9.31 3.19
N ALA A 225 6.74 -9.74 2.75
CA ALA A 225 5.60 -10.13 3.59
C ALA A 225 4.75 -11.21 2.91
N VAL A 226 3.84 -11.80 3.69
CA VAL A 226 2.82 -12.76 3.22
C VAL A 226 1.45 -12.21 3.56
N ASP A 227 0.49 -12.40 2.66
CA ASP A 227 -0.89 -11.94 2.81
C ASP A 227 -1.88 -13.07 2.48
N VAL A 228 -3.07 -13.01 3.04
CA VAL A 228 -4.16 -13.97 2.82
C VAL A 228 -5.49 -13.23 2.68
N PHE A 229 -6.31 -13.61 1.72
CA PHE A 229 -7.70 -13.16 1.64
C PHE A 229 -8.60 -14.07 2.50
N CYS A 230 -8.79 -13.66 3.76
CA CYS A 230 -9.59 -14.37 4.75
C CYS A 230 -11.04 -13.88 4.72
N GLU A 231 -11.85 -14.52 3.91
CA GLU A 231 -13.25 -14.16 3.67
C GLU A 231 -14.11 -15.38 3.32
N THR A 232 -15.41 -15.22 3.39
CA THR A 232 -16.39 -16.28 3.05
C THR A 232 -16.25 -16.80 1.61
N ILE A 233 -15.77 -15.96 0.70
CA ILE A 233 -15.50 -16.32 -0.71
C ILE A 233 -14.01 -16.62 -0.96
N GLY A 234 -13.16 -16.44 0.03
CA GLY A 234 -11.73 -16.71 0.00
C GLY A 234 -11.37 -17.92 0.88
N PHE A 235 -10.52 -17.70 1.86
CA PHE A 235 -10.04 -18.74 2.77
C PHE A 235 -10.58 -18.54 4.18
N SER A 236 -10.84 -19.65 4.86
CA SER A 236 -11.30 -19.65 6.26
C SER A 236 -10.19 -19.21 7.21
N THR A 237 -10.57 -18.81 8.44
CA THR A 237 -9.60 -18.48 9.50
C THR A 237 -8.67 -19.63 9.83
N SER A 238 -9.13 -20.88 9.77
CA SER A 238 -8.25 -22.05 10.01
C SER A 238 -7.22 -22.23 8.90
N GLN A 239 -7.59 -22.03 7.65
CA GLN A 239 -6.68 -22.03 6.50
C GLN A 239 -5.69 -20.86 6.56
N THR A 240 -6.19 -19.68 6.90
CA THR A 240 -5.37 -18.47 7.12
C THR A 240 -4.34 -18.70 8.22
N GLU A 241 -4.74 -19.32 9.35
CA GLU A 241 -3.82 -19.64 10.44
C GLU A 241 -2.67 -20.55 10.01
N ARG A 242 -2.94 -21.51 9.12
CA ARG A 242 -1.90 -22.39 8.55
C ARG A 242 -0.89 -21.60 7.73
N VAL A 243 -1.36 -20.68 6.86
CA VAL A 243 -0.48 -19.82 6.06
C VAL A 243 0.34 -18.88 6.95
N PHE A 244 -0.26 -18.27 7.97
CA PHE A 244 0.44 -17.40 8.93
C PHE A 244 1.51 -18.17 9.71
N SER A 245 1.19 -19.39 10.17
CA SER A 245 2.15 -20.25 10.86
C SER A 245 3.34 -20.60 9.96
N CYS A 246 3.07 -20.87 8.68
CA CYS A 246 4.12 -21.14 7.69
C CYS A 246 4.97 -19.87 7.43
N ALA A 247 4.35 -18.69 7.28
CA ALA A 247 5.06 -17.42 7.11
C ALA A 247 6.03 -17.14 8.27
N GLN A 248 5.58 -17.35 9.52
CA GLN A 248 6.42 -17.20 10.71
C GLN A 248 7.61 -18.16 10.75
N GLN A 249 7.45 -19.41 10.28
CA GLN A 249 8.55 -20.36 10.18
C GLN A 249 9.65 -19.89 9.22
N HIS A 250 9.29 -19.07 8.24
CA HIS A 250 10.22 -18.44 7.29
C HIS A 250 10.61 -17.01 7.65
N ALA A 251 10.26 -16.55 8.86
CA ALA A 251 10.52 -15.19 9.34
C ALA A 251 9.94 -14.09 8.42
N LEU A 252 8.84 -14.37 7.72
CA LEU A 252 8.15 -13.41 6.88
C LEU A 252 7.04 -12.72 7.69
N PRO A 253 7.01 -11.37 7.71
CA PRO A 253 5.90 -10.59 8.25
C PRO A 253 4.56 -10.94 7.59
N ILE A 254 3.47 -10.67 8.31
CA ILE A 254 2.11 -11.02 7.90
C ILE A 254 1.31 -9.76 7.65
N LYS A 255 0.49 -9.79 6.61
CA LYS A 255 -0.61 -8.86 6.31
C LYS A 255 -1.89 -9.67 6.08
N ALA A 256 -3.05 -9.05 6.05
CA ALA A 256 -4.29 -9.76 5.80
C ALA A 256 -5.37 -8.89 5.15
N HIS A 257 -5.99 -9.38 4.07
CA HIS A 257 -7.29 -8.89 3.58
C HIS A 257 -8.36 -9.55 4.42
N VAL A 258 -9.09 -8.77 5.22
CA VAL A 258 -10.02 -9.31 6.23
C VAL A 258 -11.22 -8.40 6.41
N GLU A 259 -12.34 -8.99 6.82
CA GLU A 259 -13.56 -8.26 7.16
C GLU A 259 -14.00 -7.25 6.07
N GLN A 260 -13.72 -7.57 4.80
CA GLN A 260 -14.16 -6.77 3.66
C GLN A 260 -15.66 -7.00 3.37
N LEU A 261 -16.10 -8.24 3.44
CA LEU A 261 -17.47 -8.66 3.05
C LEU A 261 -18.24 -9.25 4.22
N SER A 262 -17.55 -9.69 5.27
CA SER A 262 -18.14 -10.39 6.42
C SER A 262 -17.22 -10.29 7.65
N ASP A 263 -17.79 -10.43 8.84
CA ASP A 263 -17.04 -10.56 10.09
C ASP A 263 -16.52 -12.00 10.24
N SER A 264 -15.38 -12.29 9.61
CA SER A 264 -14.74 -13.62 9.61
C SER A 264 -13.82 -13.86 10.80
N LYS A 265 -13.53 -12.84 11.62
CA LYS A 265 -12.51 -12.83 12.68
C LYS A 265 -11.07 -13.02 12.18
N GLY A 266 -10.84 -12.72 10.91
CA GLY A 266 -9.50 -12.71 10.30
C GLY A 266 -8.59 -11.66 10.93
N ALA A 267 -9.11 -10.44 11.21
CA ALA A 267 -8.37 -9.37 11.88
C ALA A 267 -7.94 -9.76 13.30
N VAL A 268 -8.81 -10.45 14.05
CA VAL A 268 -8.47 -10.99 15.39
C VAL A 268 -7.35 -12.02 15.29
N LEU A 269 -7.39 -12.88 14.29
CA LEU A 269 -6.33 -13.85 14.04
C LEU A 269 -5.03 -13.14 13.65
N ALA A 270 -5.08 -12.21 12.71
CA ALA A 270 -3.93 -11.44 12.26
C ALA A 270 -3.25 -10.69 13.42
N ALA A 271 -4.03 -10.01 14.28
CA ALA A 271 -3.53 -9.34 15.47
C ALA A 271 -2.80 -10.30 16.42
N LYS A 272 -3.33 -11.51 16.66
CA LYS A 272 -2.68 -12.55 17.48
C LYS A 272 -1.34 -13.01 16.92
N TYR A 273 -1.19 -12.99 15.62
CA TYR A 273 0.04 -13.34 14.92
C TYR A 273 1.01 -12.16 14.75
N GLY A 274 0.66 -10.97 15.28
CA GLY A 274 1.48 -9.76 15.18
C GLY A 274 1.59 -9.25 13.74
N ALA A 275 0.50 -9.30 12.99
CA ALA A 275 0.48 -8.83 11.62
C ALA A 275 0.84 -7.34 11.52
N LEU A 276 1.53 -6.95 10.45
CA LEU A 276 1.83 -5.56 10.13
C LEU A 276 0.55 -4.77 9.93
N SER A 277 -0.39 -5.34 9.16
CA SER A 277 -1.66 -4.69 8.88
C SER A 277 -2.82 -5.67 8.70
N VAL A 278 -4.03 -5.12 8.87
CA VAL A 278 -5.31 -5.69 8.46
C VAL A 278 -5.96 -4.71 7.49
N ASP A 279 -6.30 -5.20 6.32
CA ASP A 279 -6.61 -4.39 5.16
C ASP A 279 -8.11 -4.59 4.79
N HIS A 280 -8.83 -3.54 4.36
CA HIS A 280 -10.27 -3.39 4.16
C HIS A 280 -11.02 -3.09 5.45
N ILE A 281 -11.40 -4.09 6.23
CA ILE A 281 -12.01 -4.00 7.57
C ILE A 281 -13.39 -3.33 7.67
N GLU A 282 -14.15 -3.28 6.58
CA GLU A 282 -15.51 -2.69 6.57
C GLU A 282 -16.44 -3.36 7.57
N TYR A 283 -16.28 -4.67 7.79
CA TYR A 283 -17.11 -5.47 8.70
C TYR A 283 -16.42 -5.79 10.05
N LEU A 284 -15.31 -5.12 10.37
CA LEU A 284 -14.64 -5.30 11.66
C LEU A 284 -15.54 -4.87 12.80
N ALA A 285 -15.79 -5.79 13.75
CA ALA A 285 -16.59 -5.48 14.92
C ALA A 285 -15.85 -4.57 15.90
N ASP A 286 -16.53 -3.57 16.45
CA ASP A 286 -15.97 -2.62 17.43
C ASP A 286 -15.33 -3.33 18.64
N SER A 287 -15.89 -4.48 19.05
CA SER A 287 -15.39 -5.29 20.15
C SER A 287 -13.97 -5.85 19.93
N ASP A 288 -13.52 -5.94 18.69
CA ASP A 288 -12.24 -6.56 18.32
C ASP A 288 -11.12 -5.51 18.16
N ILE A 289 -11.48 -4.23 18.03
CA ILE A 289 -10.54 -3.11 17.87
C ILE A 289 -9.50 -3.01 18.99
N PRO A 290 -9.83 -3.25 20.28
CA PRO A 290 -8.83 -3.24 21.35
C PRO A 290 -7.69 -4.25 21.13
N LEU A 291 -7.93 -5.35 20.41
CA LEU A 291 -6.87 -6.33 20.10
C LEU A 291 -5.89 -5.78 19.07
N LEU A 292 -6.38 -5.05 18.05
CA LEU A 292 -5.53 -4.37 17.07
C LEU A 292 -4.65 -3.32 17.76
N ALA A 293 -5.25 -2.50 18.64
CA ALA A 293 -4.51 -1.50 19.41
C ALA A 293 -3.38 -2.13 20.27
N GLN A 294 -3.66 -3.27 20.89
CA GLN A 294 -2.69 -3.98 21.75
C GLN A 294 -1.55 -4.64 20.93
N SER A 295 -1.85 -5.13 19.75
CA SER A 295 -0.85 -5.78 18.87
C SER A 295 0.02 -4.79 18.11
N GLY A 296 -0.41 -3.53 18.00
CA GLY A 296 0.23 -2.52 17.12
C GLY A 296 -0.05 -2.73 15.63
N THR A 297 -1.03 -3.57 15.29
CA THR A 297 -1.43 -3.83 13.90
C THR A 297 -2.10 -2.59 13.31
N VAL A 298 -1.66 -2.19 12.11
CA VAL A 298 -2.20 -1.03 11.39
C VAL A 298 -3.49 -1.42 10.67
N ALA A 299 -4.49 -0.53 10.71
CA ALA A 299 -5.73 -0.66 9.95
C ALA A 299 -5.59 0.03 8.59
N VAL A 300 -5.55 -0.70 7.48
CA VAL A 300 -5.43 -0.12 6.13
C VAL A 300 -6.81 0.07 5.52
N LEU A 301 -7.14 1.32 5.25
CA LEU A 301 -8.41 1.73 4.65
C LEU A 301 -8.27 1.87 3.14
N LEU A 302 -9.22 1.31 2.38
CA LEU A 302 -9.16 1.19 0.93
C LEU A 302 -10.38 1.86 0.25
N PRO A 303 -10.45 3.19 0.28
CA PRO A 303 -11.63 3.93 -0.17
C PRO A 303 -11.89 3.79 -1.67
N GLY A 304 -10.89 3.45 -2.48
CA GLY A 304 -11.04 3.18 -3.90
C GLY A 304 -11.89 1.95 -4.18
N ALA A 305 -11.63 0.85 -3.45
CA ALA A 305 -12.43 -0.38 -3.54
C ALA A 305 -13.85 -0.16 -3.05
N PHE A 306 -14.02 0.47 -1.88
CA PHE A 306 -15.32 0.83 -1.33
C PHE A 306 -16.19 1.60 -2.34
N TYR A 307 -15.62 2.62 -2.97
CA TYR A 307 -16.30 3.43 -3.98
C TYR A 307 -16.65 2.62 -5.24
N TYR A 308 -15.68 1.91 -5.80
CA TYR A 308 -15.83 1.22 -7.07
C TYR A 308 -16.80 0.04 -7.01
N LEU A 309 -16.84 -0.63 -5.86
CA LEU A 309 -17.76 -1.72 -5.58
C LEU A 309 -19.14 -1.23 -5.13
N SER A 310 -19.30 0.08 -4.90
CA SER A 310 -20.54 0.68 -4.35
C SER A 310 -20.93 0.10 -2.99
N GLU A 311 -19.93 -0.15 -2.15
CA GLU A 311 -20.12 -0.67 -0.79
C GLU A 311 -20.88 0.33 0.08
N VAL A 312 -21.60 -0.18 1.08
CA VAL A 312 -22.40 0.63 1.99
C VAL A 312 -21.91 0.54 3.44
N GLN A 313 -21.34 -0.60 3.83
CA GLN A 313 -20.76 -0.81 5.15
C GLN A 313 -19.39 -0.15 5.21
N LYS A 314 -19.24 0.83 6.08
CA LYS A 314 -17.96 1.56 6.25
C LYS A 314 -17.09 0.92 7.31
N PRO A 315 -15.75 1.06 7.19
CA PRO A 315 -14.86 0.67 8.28
C PRO A 315 -15.16 1.49 9.56
N PRO A 316 -14.93 0.92 10.76
CA PRO A 316 -15.29 1.53 12.05
C PRO A 316 -14.30 2.63 12.47
N VAL A 317 -14.14 3.67 11.67
CA VAL A 317 -13.13 4.73 11.84
C VAL A 317 -13.19 5.41 13.19
N ASP A 318 -14.40 5.71 13.70
CA ASP A 318 -14.56 6.38 14.99
C ASP A 318 -14.07 5.51 16.15
N ALA A 319 -14.31 4.21 16.07
CA ALA A 319 -13.84 3.26 17.08
C ALA A 319 -12.33 3.03 16.98
N LEU A 320 -11.76 2.95 15.76
CA LEU A 320 -10.31 2.90 15.54
C LEU A 320 -9.62 4.13 16.13
N ARG A 321 -10.16 5.32 15.88
CA ARG A 321 -9.69 6.60 16.43
C ARG A 321 -9.74 6.60 17.97
N ALA A 322 -10.86 6.17 18.54
CA ALA A 322 -11.04 6.12 19.99
C ALA A 322 -10.05 5.19 20.71
N HIS A 323 -9.56 4.16 20.03
CA HIS A 323 -8.56 3.22 20.56
C HIS A 323 -7.13 3.51 20.11
N ASN A 324 -6.89 4.63 19.41
CA ASN A 324 -5.59 5.02 18.86
C ASN A 324 -4.95 3.93 17.97
N VAL A 325 -5.77 3.19 17.20
CA VAL A 325 -5.26 2.27 16.19
C VAL A 325 -4.74 3.11 15.01
N PRO A 326 -3.47 2.94 14.59
CA PRO A 326 -2.97 3.63 13.41
C PRO A 326 -3.78 3.26 12.17
N MET A 327 -4.27 4.26 11.43
CA MET A 327 -5.01 4.07 10.19
C MET A 327 -4.12 4.45 9.02
N ALA A 328 -3.76 3.49 8.18
CA ALA A 328 -3.13 3.75 6.90
C ALA A 328 -4.18 3.88 5.80
N LEU A 329 -3.77 4.44 4.65
CA LEU A 329 -4.65 4.66 3.52
C LEU A 329 -3.89 4.35 2.24
N ALA A 330 -4.47 3.53 1.37
CA ALA A 330 -3.86 3.07 0.15
C ALA A 330 -4.84 3.03 -1.03
N THR A 331 -4.32 2.84 -2.24
CA THR A 331 -5.14 2.84 -3.45
C THR A 331 -5.87 1.52 -3.70
N ASP A 332 -5.36 0.42 -3.20
CA ASP A 332 -5.76 -0.93 -3.63
C ASP A 332 -5.71 -1.09 -5.15
N PHE A 333 -4.70 -0.47 -5.80
CA PHE A 333 -4.66 -0.41 -7.26
C PHE A 333 -4.63 -1.79 -7.88
N ASN A 334 -5.77 -2.21 -8.41
CA ASN A 334 -6.00 -3.51 -9.03
C ASN A 334 -6.99 -3.39 -10.20
N PRO A 335 -7.10 -4.40 -11.09
CA PRO A 335 -7.96 -4.28 -12.28
C PRO A 335 -9.46 -4.47 -11.97
N GLY A 336 -9.82 -5.03 -10.81
CA GLY A 336 -11.17 -5.55 -10.53
C GLY A 336 -12.03 -4.69 -9.65
N SER A 337 -11.50 -4.33 -8.50
CA SER A 337 -12.22 -3.63 -7.43
C SER A 337 -11.74 -2.19 -7.23
N SER A 338 -10.53 -1.84 -7.68
CA SER A 338 -9.99 -0.48 -7.51
C SER A 338 -9.02 -0.11 -8.64
N PRO A 339 -9.48 0.21 -9.85
CA PRO A 339 -8.61 0.67 -10.93
C PRO A 339 -8.13 2.12 -10.70
N LEU A 340 -7.74 2.44 -9.47
CA LEU A 340 -7.39 3.77 -8.98
C LEU A 340 -5.86 3.96 -8.93
N ALA A 341 -5.29 4.65 -9.92
CA ALA A 341 -3.87 4.96 -10.00
C ALA A 341 -3.56 6.37 -9.44
N SER A 342 -4.08 6.70 -8.26
CA SER A 342 -3.92 8.03 -7.66
C SER A 342 -4.01 7.96 -6.13
N ILE A 343 -2.87 8.17 -5.47
CA ILE A 343 -2.84 8.26 -4.00
C ILE A 343 -3.54 9.55 -3.51
N LEU A 344 -3.43 10.65 -4.24
CA LEU A 344 -4.09 11.89 -3.88
C LEU A 344 -5.62 11.76 -3.93
N THR A 345 -6.14 11.01 -4.91
CA THR A 345 -7.57 10.70 -4.97
C THR A 345 -7.98 9.78 -3.83
N ALA A 346 -7.18 8.77 -3.49
CA ALA A 346 -7.45 7.89 -2.35
C ALA A 346 -7.49 8.69 -1.03
N ILE A 347 -6.54 9.62 -0.80
CA ILE A 347 -6.53 10.54 0.34
C ILE A 347 -7.84 11.36 0.40
N ASN A 348 -8.25 11.95 -0.72
CA ASN A 348 -9.51 12.69 -0.78
C ASN A 348 -10.74 11.82 -0.49
N MET A 349 -10.79 10.62 -1.09
CA MET A 349 -11.86 9.66 -0.83
C MET A 349 -11.90 9.22 0.63
N GLY A 350 -10.76 9.00 1.29
CA GLY A 350 -10.69 8.71 2.73
C GLY A 350 -11.35 9.80 3.57
N CYS A 351 -11.10 11.07 3.24
CA CYS A 351 -11.74 12.19 3.92
C CYS A 351 -13.27 12.20 3.66
N VAL A 352 -13.70 12.07 2.41
CA VAL A 352 -15.12 12.23 2.03
C VAL A 352 -15.96 11.02 2.42
N LEU A 353 -15.47 9.81 2.15
CA LEU A 353 -16.24 8.58 2.36
C LEU A 353 -16.16 8.07 3.80
N PHE A 354 -14.96 8.13 4.41
CA PHE A 354 -14.69 7.57 5.73
C PHE A 354 -14.58 8.63 6.83
N GLN A 355 -14.70 9.93 6.47
CA GLN A 355 -14.65 11.04 7.42
C GLN A 355 -13.32 11.15 8.20
N LEU A 356 -12.22 10.77 7.54
CA LEU A 356 -10.89 11.10 8.04
C LEU A 356 -10.66 12.61 7.96
N THR A 357 -9.98 13.17 8.96
CA THR A 357 -9.45 14.52 8.81
C THR A 357 -8.35 14.53 7.74
N PRO A 358 -8.06 15.67 7.10
CA PRO A 358 -6.95 15.75 6.15
C PRO A 358 -5.59 15.34 6.76
N GLU A 359 -5.38 15.60 8.06
CA GLU A 359 -4.19 15.18 8.76
C GLU A 359 -4.13 13.66 8.92
N GLU A 360 -5.22 13.02 9.37
CA GLU A 360 -5.30 11.55 9.47
C GLU A 360 -5.04 10.89 8.11
N ALA A 361 -5.63 11.42 7.04
CA ALA A 361 -5.45 10.89 5.69
C ALA A 361 -4.02 11.05 5.17
N LEU A 362 -3.35 12.19 5.44
CA LEU A 362 -1.94 12.39 5.10
C LEU A 362 -1.02 11.52 5.94
N ARG A 363 -1.26 11.40 7.26
CA ARG A 363 -0.54 10.44 8.11
C ARG A 363 -0.75 9.00 7.62
N GLY A 364 -1.97 8.69 7.18
CA GLY A 364 -2.33 7.39 6.62
C GLY A 364 -1.57 7.01 5.34
N ALA A 365 -1.19 7.98 4.53
CA ALA A 365 -0.40 7.77 3.32
C ALA A 365 1.12 8.05 3.53
N THR A 366 1.56 8.25 4.77
CA THR A 366 2.96 8.52 5.11
C THR A 366 3.38 7.75 6.36
N ALA A 367 3.29 8.36 7.55
CA ALA A 367 3.80 7.80 8.81
C ALA A 367 3.14 6.48 9.23
N HIS A 368 1.82 6.31 9.01
CA HIS A 368 1.13 5.07 9.36
C HIS A 368 1.26 3.99 8.28
N ALA A 369 1.59 4.37 7.04
CA ALA A 369 1.85 3.43 5.96
C ALA A 369 3.30 2.89 5.96
N ALA A 370 4.21 3.52 6.73
CA ALA A 370 5.62 3.16 6.87
C ALA A 370 5.81 2.01 7.90
#